data_ee2ce86c1413c9b1f02fc2bd7ecb11d7
#
_entry.id   ee2ce86c1413c9b1f02fc2bd7ecb11d7
#
_cell.length_a   1.000
_cell.length_b   1.000
_cell.length_c   1.000
_cell.angle_alpha   90.00
_cell.angle_beta   90.00
_cell.angle_gamma   90.00
#
_symmetry.space_group_name_H-M   'P 1'
#
loop_
_entity.id
_entity.type
_entity.pdbx_description
1 polymer ?
#
loop_
_entity_poly.entity_id
_entity_poly.type
_entity_poly.pdbx_seq_one_letter_code
_entity_poly.pdbx_strand_id
1 'polypeptide(L)'
;VAVATLAPPAPSRVPVLVATRDLPTGAVLSASDVRTAQREGGTVPDGVLVPATAHGAVLAAPVRRGEVLTDARTTTGPLLAGQPAGTVAAAVEVDDPGLRESLAPGVRLDVLARTQDPVSGAATGAERIATGVVVLRVPTGREQSGLLGAAPDAGPGSVLVAVDPATAARLAAAAGRTVVTVRS
;
A
#
# COMPACT_ATOMS: atom_id res chain seq x y z
N VAL A 1 34.07 -37.13 -36.80
CA VAL A 1 34.08 -35.94 -35.95
C VAL A 1 32.69 -35.80 -35.34
N ALA A 2 32.54 -36.15 -34.04
CA ALA A 2 31.28 -36.01 -33.32
C ALA A 2 31.16 -34.52 -32.85
N VAL A 3 30.18 -33.78 -33.37
CA VAL A 3 29.80 -32.46 -32.88
C VAL A 3 28.93 -32.69 -31.67
N ALA A 4 29.50 -32.55 -30.45
CA ALA A 4 28.72 -32.48 -29.23
C ALA A 4 27.99 -31.14 -29.24
N THR A 5 26.68 -31.16 -29.51
CA THR A 5 25.80 -30.00 -29.29
C THR A 5 25.77 -29.69 -27.80
N LEU A 6 26.44 -28.57 -27.37
CA LEU A 6 26.26 -28.02 -26.04
C LEU A 6 24.82 -27.55 -25.92
N ALA A 7 23.94 -28.40 -25.38
CA ALA A 7 22.62 -27.92 -24.97
C ALA A 7 22.79 -26.93 -23.79
N PRO A 8 22.19 -25.76 -23.84
CA PRO A 8 22.22 -24.84 -22.70
C PRO A 8 21.63 -25.52 -21.45
N PRO A 9 22.17 -25.26 -20.26
CA PRO A 9 21.65 -25.84 -19.03
C PRO A 9 20.15 -25.53 -18.90
N ALA A 10 19.37 -26.52 -18.48
CA ALA A 10 17.96 -26.37 -18.28
C ALA A 10 17.71 -25.26 -17.24
N PRO A 11 16.76 -24.32 -17.50
CA PRO A 11 16.49 -23.23 -16.56
C PRO A 11 16.04 -23.78 -15.21
N SER A 12 16.58 -23.21 -14.14
CA SER A 12 16.20 -23.56 -12.76
C SER A 12 14.72 -23.23 -12.55
N ARG A 13 13.93 -24.17 -12.04
CA ARG A 13 12.53 -23.94 -11.69
C ARG A 13 12.38 -23.84 -10.20
N VAL A 14 11.60 -22.85 -9.75
CA VAL A 14 11.29 -22.59 -8.33
C VAL A 14 9.78 -22.69 -8.09
N PRO A 15 9.36 -23.28 -6.97
CA PRO A 15 7.95 -23.33 -6.61
C PRO A 15 7.49 -21.94 -6.12
N VAL A 16 6.35 -21.49 -6.63
CA VAL A 16 5.70 -20.24 -6.23
C VAL A 16 4.23 -20.48 -5.94
N LEU A 17 3.62 -19.65 -5.08
CA LEU A 17 2.18 -19.67 -4.89
C LEU A 17 1.49 -18.82 -5.97
N VAL A 18 0.45 -19.39 -6.58
CA VAL A 18 -0.40 -18.71 -7.56
C VAL A 18 -1.87 -18.81 -7.16
N ALA A 19 -2.66 -17.81 -7.53
CA ALA A 19 -4.10 -17.82 -7.31
C ALA A 19 -4.78 -18.92 -8.16
N THR A 20 -5.76 -19.62 -7.57
CA THR A 20 -6.55 -20.66 -8.25
C THR A 20 -7.72 -20.09 -9.05
N ARG A 21 -8.19 -18.90 -8.69
CA ARG A 21 -9.30 -18.16 -9.29
C ARG A 21 -9.06 -16.66 -9.20
N ASP A 22 -9.91 -15.86 -9.82
CA ASP A 22 -9.93 -14.41 -9.62
C ASP A 22 -10.38 -14.10 -8.19
N LEU A 23 -9.64 -13.23 -7.52
CA LEU A 23 -9.87 -12.83 -6.13
C LEU A 23 -10.04 -11.31 -6.06
N PRO A 24 -11.10 -10.80 -5.41
CA PRO A 24 -11.30 -9.36 -5.26
C PRO A 24 -10.41 -8.77 -4.18
N THR A 25 -10.25 -7.45 -4.18
CA THR A 25 -9.66 -6.69 -3.07
C THR A 25 -10.40 -7.00 -1.77
N GLY A 26 -9.68 -7.12 -0.66
CA GLY A 26 -10.23 -7.45 0.65
C GLY A 26 -10.51 -8.94 0.86
N ALA A 27 -10.28 -9.80 -0.13
CA ALA A 27 -10.40 -11.25 0.05
C ALA A 27 -9.36 -11.75 1.06
N VAL A 28 -9.80 -12.58 2.01
CA VAL A 28 -8.91 -13.30 2.93
C VAL A 28 -8.48 -14.59 2.26
N LEU A 29 -7.17 -14.78 2.07
CA LEU A 29 -6.63 -15.95 1.39
C LEU A 29 -6.82 -17.22 2.26
N SER A 30 -7.41 -18.23 1.65
CA SER A 30 -7.53 -19.58 2.18
C SER A 30 -6.66 -20.56 1.42
N ALA A 31 -6.49 -21.79 1.94
CA ALA A 31 -5.73 -22.83 1.26
C ALA A 31 -6.32 -23.21 -0.12
N SER A 32 -7.64 -23.06 -0.32
CA SER A 32 -8.31 -23.33 -1.60
C SER A 32 -8.08 -22.25 -2.65
N ASP A 33 -7.70 -21.04 -2.23
CA ASP A 33 -7.47 -19.89 -3.11
C ASP A 33 -6.07 -19.90 -3.75
N VAL A 34 -5.18 -20.75 -3.24
CA VAL A 34 -3.77 -20.81 -3.66
C VAL A 34 -3.37 -22.21 -4.11
N ARG A 35 -2.42 -22.29 -5.01
CA ARG A 35 -1.73 -23.54 -5.37
C ARG A 35 -0.28 -23.28 -5.69
N THR A 36 0.55 -24.28 -5.49
CA THR A 36 1.96 -24.23 -5.93
C THR A 36 2.06 -24.43 -7.44
N ALA A 37 2.85 -23.60 -8.10
CA ALA A 37 3.20 -23.72 -9.51
C ALA A 37 4.72 -23.59 -9.67
N GLN A 38 5.29 -24.28 -10.67
CA GLN A 38 6.70 -24.13 -11.01
C GLN A 38 6.86 -22.94 -11.96
N ARG A 39 7.80 -22.05 -11.66
CA ARG A 39 8.20 -20.93 -12.52
C ARG A 39 9.71 -20.96 -12.75
N GLU A 40 10.13 -20.40 -13.86
CA GLU A 40 11.54 -20.20 -14.15
C GLU A 40 12.12 -19.16 -13.17
N GLY A 41 13.24 -19.52 -12.48
CA GLY A 41 13.76 -18.74 -11.36
C GLY A 41 14.06 -17.27 -11.71
N GLY A 42 14.55 -17.00 -12.92
CA GLY A 42 14.82 -15.64 -13.39
C GLY A 42 13.57 -14.79 -13.68
N THR A 43 12.36 -15.38 -13.68
CA THR A 43 11.09 -14.67 -13.91
C THR A 43 10.25 -14.53 -12.66
N VAL A 44 10.74 -15.02 -11.52
CA VAL A 44 10.00 -14.94 -10.25
C VAL A 44 10.25 -13.58 -9.61
N PRO A 45 9.19 -12.83 -9.27
CA PRO A 45 9.32 -11.56 -8.55
C PRO A 45 9.83 -11.79 -7.13
N ASP A 46 10.44 -10.77 -6.54
CA ASP A 46 10.77 -10.77 -5.12
C ASP A 46 9.50 -10.73 -4.26
N GLY A 47 9.61 -11.15 -3.00
CA GLY A 47 8.50 -11.08 -2.04
C GLY A 47 7.39 -12.11 -2.27
N VAL A 48 7.65 -13.22 -2.98
CA VAL A 48 6.67 -14.29 -3.17
C VAL A 48 6.23 -14.85 -1.82
N LEU A 49 4.91 -14.94 -1.62
CA LEU A 49 4.34 -15.53 -0.41
C LEU A 49 4.66 -17.02 -0.32
N VAL A 50 4.96 -17.47 0.88
CA VAL A 50 5.02 -18.90 1.22
C VAL A 50 3.70 -19.34 1.86
N PRO A 51 3.35 -20.66 1.86
CA PRO A 51 2.08 -21.12 2.41
C PRO A 51 1.77 -20.60 3.82
N ALA A 52 2.79 -20.50 4.68
CA ALA A 52 2.63 -20.02 6.05
C ALA A 52 2.22 -18.53 6.14
N THR A 53 2.67 -17.69 5.21
CA THR A 53 2.35 -16.26 5.19
C THR A 53 1.15 -15.92 4.30
N ALA A 54 0.77 -16.81 3.40
CA ALA A 54 -0.38 -16.64 2.54
C ALA A 54 -1.70 -16.90 3.25
N HIS A 55 -1.75 -17.89 4.17
CA HIS A 55 -2.98 -18.22 4.87
C HIS A 55 -3.43 -17.10 5.81
N GLY A 56 -4.64 -16.62 5.63
CA GLY A 56 -5.19 -15.50 6.41
C GLY A 56 -4.76 -14.11 5.94
N ALA A 57 -3.86 -14.01 4.94
CA ALA A 57 -3.50 -12.72 4.37
C ALA A 57 -4.68 -12.09 3.63
N VAL A 58 -4.83 -10.78 3.76
CA VAL A 58 -5.90 -10.00 3.10
C VAL A 58 -5.32 -9.33 1.85
N LEU A 59 -6.01 -9.46 0.72
CA LEU A 59 -5.58 -8.84 -0.53
C LEU A 59 -5.80 -7.32 -0.51
N ALA A 60 -4.75 -6.56 -0.77
CA ALA A 60 -4.79 -5.10 -0.92
C ALA A 60 -5.30 -4.66 -2.30
N ALA A 61 -5.22 -5.54 -3.30
CA ALA A 61 -5.65 -5.31 -4.68
C ALA A 61 -6.23 -6.60 -5.28
N PRO A 62 -7.05 -6.52 -6.35
CA PRO A 62 -7.57 -7.71 -7.00
C PRO A 62 -6.46 -8.52 -7.65
N VAL A 63 -6.56 -9.84 -7.60
CA VAL A 63 -5.60 -10.79 -8.15
C VAL A 63 -6.29 -11.68 -9.18
N ARG A 64 -5.63 -11.94 -10.31
CA ARG A 64 -6.15 -12.79 -11.36
C ARG A 64 -5.72 -14.25 -11.15
N ARG A 65 -6.55 -15.16 -11.66
CA ARG A 65 -6.23 -16.59 -11.70
C ARG A 65 -4.85 -16.82 -12.35
N GLY A 66 -3.99 -17.58 -11.66
CA GLY A 66 -2.64 -17.90 -12.14
C GLY A 66 -1.58 -16.84 -11.86
N GLU A 67 -1.96 -15.70 -11.30
CA GLU A 67 -1.04 -14.65 -10.85
C GLU A 67 -0.21 -15.15 -9.66
N VAL A 68 1.10 -14.83 -9.66
CA VAL A 68 2.00 -15.13 -8.54
C VAL A 68 1.65 -14.21 -7.37
N LEU A 69 1.44 -14.79 -6.20
CA LEU A 69 1.11 -14.06 -5.00
C LEU A 69 2.39 -13.53 -4.33
N THR A 70 2.44 -12.22 -4.13
CA THR A 70 3.53 -11.53 -3.45
C THR A 70 3.01 -10.76 -2.23
N ASP A 71 3.92 -10.42 -1.32
CA ASP A 71 3.62 -9.57 -0.15
C ASP A 71 3.06 -8.20 -0.54
N ALA A 72 3.50 -7.64 -1.69
CA ALA A 72 2.99 -6.39 -2.25
C ALA A 72 1.49 -6.45 -2.62
N ARG A 73 0.92 -7.65 -2.78
CA ARG A 73 -0.51 -7.87 -3.06
C ARG A 73 -1.35 -8.02 -1.79
N THR A 74 -0.74 -7.98 -0.62
CA THR A 74 -1.44 -8.16 0.67
C THR A 74 -1.36 -6.92 1.54
N THR A 75 -2.33 -6.77 2.44
CA THR A 75 -2.33 -5.69 3.44
C THR A 75 -1.28 -5.91 4.53
N THR A 76 -0.70 -7.12 4.60
CA THR A 76 0.38 -7.49 5.54
C THR A 76 1.77 -7.23 4.97
N GLY A 77 1.88 -6.89 3.68
CA GLY A 77 3.14 -6.46 3.06
C GLY A 77 3.68 -5.17 3.70
N PRO A 78 4.99 -4.89 3.59
CA PRO A 78 5.56 -3.66 4.11
C PRO A 78 4.83 -2.46 3.52
N LEU A 79 4.23 -1.63 4.39
CA LEU A 79 3.44 -0.45 3.98
C LEU A 79 4.21 0.48 3.02
N LEU A 80 5.53 0.50 3.16
CA LEU A 80 6.44 1.33 2.38
C LEU A 80 7.15 0.56 1.25
N ALA A 81 6.69 -0.66 0.91
CA ALA A 81 7.29 -1.42 -0.19
C ALA A 81 7.24 -0.62 -1.50
N GLY A 82 8.37 -0.55 -2.20
CA GLY A 82 8.50 0.20 -3.45
C GLY A 82 8.64 1.72 -3.30
N GLN A 83 8.65 2.24 -2.05
CA GLN A 83 8.93 3.66 -1.80
C GLN A 83 10.45 3.91 -1.68
N PRO A 84 10.93 5.13 -1.98
CA PRO A 84 12.33 5.49 -1.81
C PRO A 84 12.83 5.25 -0.38
N ALA A 85 14.13 4.96 -0.22
CA ALA A 85 14.74 4.82 1.10
C ALA A 85 14.57 6.11 1.92
N GLY A 86 14.28 5.95 3.22
CA GLY A 86 14.03 7.09 4.12
C GLY A 86 12.60 7.61 4.10
N THR A 87 11.71 7.08 3.25
CA THR A 87 10.28 7.39 3.29
C THR A 87 9.65 6.86 4.58
N VAL A 88 8.73 7.64 5.14
CA VAL A 88 7.91 7.28 6.30
C VAL A 88 6.43 7.34 5.94
N ALA A 89 5.61 6.57 6.63
CA ALA A 89 4.17 6.68 6.53
C ALA A 89 3.65 7.73 7.53
N ALA A 90 2.86 8.67 7.04
CA ALA A 90 2.18 9.66 7.87
C ALA A 90 0.66 9.55 7.69
N ALA A 91 -0.11 9.79 8.76
CA ALA A 91 -1.54 9.89 8.70
C ALA A 91 -1.96 11.32 8.33
N VAL A 92 -2.90 11.45 7.40
CA VAL A 92 -3.52 12.73 7.02
C VAL A 92 -5.03 12.57 7.13
N GLU A 93 -5.68 13.49 7.83
CA GLU A 93 -7.14 13.53 7.95
C GLU A 93 -7.77 13.99 6.65
N VAL A 94 -8.83 13.31 6.23
CA VAL A 94 -9.67 13.64 5.07
C VAL A 94 -11.10 13.77 5.57
N ASP A 95 -11.51 15.00 5.85
CA ASP A 95 -12.80 15.29 6.46
C ASP A 95 -13.98 14.97 5.54
N ASP A 96 -13.79 15.09 4.21
CA ASP A 96 -14.82 14.82 3.23
C ASP A 96 -14.95 13.29 2.97
N PRO A 97 -16.08 12.67 3.34
CA PRO A 97 -16.30 11.25 3.11
C PRO A 97 -16.30 10.87 1.63
N GLY A 98 -16.88 11.72 0.76
CA GLY A 98 -16.94 11.44 -0.69
C GLY A 98 -15.56 11.48 -1.32
N LEU A 99 -14.72 12.46 -0.92
CA LEU A 99 -13.32 12.49 -1.34
C LEU A 99 -12.59 11.24 -0.86
N ARG A 100 -12.73 10.86 0.41
CA ARG A 100 -12.08 9.69 0.98
C ARG A 100 -12.46 8.39 0.27
N GLU A 101 -13.74 8.21 -0.08
CA GLU A 101 -14.22 7.03 -0.83
C GLU A 101 -13.64 6.97 -2.26
N SER A 102 -13.28 8.11 -2.83
CA SER A 102 -12.64 8.19 -4.14
C SER A 102 -11.13 7.88 -4.12
N LEU A 103 -10.52 7.87 -2.92
CA LEU A 103 -9.09 7.59 -2.77
C LEU A 103 -8.80 6.09 -2.85
N ALA A 104 -7.66 5.78 -3.47
CA ALA A 104 -7.11 4.43 -3.53
C ALA A 104 -5.58 4.47 -3.36
N PRO A 105 -4.95 3.38 -2.94
CA PRO A 105 -3.49 3.29 -2.94
C PRO A 105 -2.91 3.65 -4.31
N GLY A 106 -1.84 4.47 -4.31
CA GLY A 106 -1.21 5.00 -5.52
C GLY A 106 -1.71 6.36 -6.00
N VAL A 107 -2.87 6.84 -5.54
CA VAL A 107 -3.36 8.19 -5.81
C VAL A 107 -2.40 9.23 -5.23
N ARG A 108 -2.19 10.34 -5.93
CA ARG A 108 -1.35 11.44 -5.47
C ARG A 108 -2.18 12.57 -4.90
N LEU A 109 -1.75 13.07 -3.74
CA LEU A 109 -2.40 14.17 -3.03
C LEU A 109 -1.45 15.35 -2.86
N ASP A 110 -2.00 16.56 -2.91
CA ASP A 110 -1.39 17.73 -2.29
C ASP A 110 -2.08 17.98 -0.94
N VAL A 111 -1.30 18.29 0.07
CA VAL A 111 -1.81 18.59 1.41
C VAL A 111 -1.52 20.05 1.73
N LEU A 112 -2.58 20.76 2.13
CA LEU A 112 -2.53 22.15 2.52
C LEU A 112 -2.86 22.26 4.03
N ALA A 113 -2.20 23.14 4.74
CA ALA A 113 -2.55 23.55 6.11
C ALA A 113 -3.34 24.84 6.06
N ARG A 114 -4.50 24.89 6.73
CA ARG A 114 -5.25 26.14 6.90
C ARG A 114 -4.44 27.06 7.83
N THR A 115 -4.27 28.31 7.42
CA THR A 115 -3.75 29.38 8.25
C THR A 115 -4.90 30.13 8.90
N GLN A 116 -4.77 30.44 10.18
CA GLN A 116 -5.80 31.13 10.96
C GLN A 116 -5.19 32.35 11.62
N ASP A 117 -5.96 33.38 11.72
CA ASP A 117 -5.62 34.54 12.53
C ASP A 117 -5.60 34.15 14.01
N PRO A 118 -4.50 34.39 14.75
CA PRO A 118 -4.34 33.91 16.11
C PRO A 118 -5.29 34.60 17.11
N VAL A 119 -5.90 35.74 16.75
CA VAL A 119 -6.79 36.53 17.63
C VAL A 119 -8.27 36.16 17.35
N SER A 120 -8.66 36.14 16.09
CA SER A 120 -10.07 35.92 15.70
C SER A 120 -10.36 34.42 15.39
N GLY A 121 -9.36 33.58 15.16
CA GLY A 121 -9.53 32.20 14.71
C GLY A 121 -10.04 32.11 13.28
N ALA A 122 -10.23 33.20 12.58
CA ALA A 122 -10.73 33.22 11.21
C ALA A 122 -9.66 32.62 10.24
N ALA A 123 -10.13 31.84 9.26
CA ALA A 123 -9.24 31.32 8.22
C ALA A 123 -8.72 32.50 7.37
N THR A 124 -7.39 32.63 7.28
CA THR A 124 -6.71 33.69 6.51
C THR A 124 -6.12 33.16 5.20
N GLY A 125 -6.08 31.83 5.00
CA GLY A 125 -5.55 31.22 3.81
C GLY A 125 -5.22 29.73 4.01
N ALA A 126 -4.47 29.21 3.08
CA ALA A 126 -3.91 27.85 3.19
C ALA A 126 -2.48 27.82 2.62
N GLU A 127 -1.59 27.14 3.32
CA GLU A 127 -0.22 26.90 2.89
C GLU A 127 -0.08 25.44 2.42
N ARG A 128 0.57 25.21 1.29
CA ARG A 128 0.85 23.86 0.81
C ARG A 128 2.04 23.28 1.57
N ILE A 129 1.79 22.26 2.36
CA ILE A 129 2.80 21.59 3.20
C ILE A 129 3.34 20.31 2.59
N ALA A 130 2.61 19.69 1.65
CA ALA A 130 3.10 18.53 0.93
C ALA A 130 2.53 18.52 -0.50
N THR A 131 3.33 18.04 -1.47
CA THR A 131 2.97 18.01 -2.89
C THR A 131 3.15 16.62 -3.46
N GLY A 132 2.12 16.10 -4.13
CA GLY A 132 2.18 14.84 -4.87
C GLY A 132 2.49 13.62 -4.00
N VAL A 133 2.13 13.64 -2.72
CA VAL A 133 2.34 12.50 -1.81
C VAL A 133 1.46 11.33 -2.20
N VAL A 134 2.01 10.12 -2.12
CA VAL A 134 1.33 8.90 -2.56
C VAL A 134 0.48 8.34 -1.43
N VAL A 135 -0.78 8.04 -1.70
CA VAL A 135 -1.64 7.29 -0.78
C VAL A 135 -1.14 5.85 -0.69
N LEU A 136 -0.81 5.40 0.50
CA LEU A 136 -0.38 4.04 0.80
C LEU A 136 -1.55 3.14 1.17
N ARG A 137 -2.46 3.66 2.00
CA ARG A 137 -3.63 2.94 2.49
C ARG A 137 -4.75 3.92 2.81
N VAL A 138 -5.97 3.49 2.50
CA VAL A 138 -7.21 4.12 2.98
C VAL A 138 -7.83 3.13 3.97
N PRO A 139 -7.78 3.39 5.30
CA PRO A 139 -8.39 2.50 6.29
C PRO A 139 -9.89 2.41 6.07
N THR A 140 -10.41 1.18 5.95
CA THR A 140 -11.84 0.92 5.94
C THR A 140 -12.30 0.70 7.37
N GLY A 141 -13.49 1.19 7.74
CA GLY A 141 -14.00 1.18 9.13
C GLY A 141 -14.08 -0.21 9.80
N ARG A 142 -13.80 -1.28 9.08
CA ARG A 142 -13.68 -2.65 9.60
C ARG A 142 -12.32 -2.98 10.21
N GLU A 143 -11.26 -2.24 9.85
CA GLU A 143 -9.90 -2.52 10.30
C GLU A 143 -9.57 -1.92 11.68
N GLN A 144 -10.46 -1.08 12.21
CA GLN A 144 -10.29 -0.42 13.51
C GLN A 144 -10.49 -1.35 14.72
N SER A 145 -10.90 -2.61 14.51
CA SER A 145 -11.17 -3.59 15.58
C SER A 145 -10.12 -4.71 15.68
N GLY A 146 -9.04 -4.67 14.92
CA GLY A 146 -8.02 -5.73 14.89
C GLY A 146 -6.90 -5.51 15.90
N LEU A 147 -6.82 -6.34 16.91
CA LEU A 147 -5.96 -6.28 18.10
C LEU A 147 -4.47 -6.58 17.87
N LEU A 148 -3.95 -6.64 16.66
CA LEU A 148 -2.54 -6.97 16.38
C LEU A 148 -2.01 -6.19 15.16
N GLY A 149 -1.18 -5.19 15.42
CA GLY A 149 -0.43 -4.46 14.41
C GLY A 149 -0.85 -3.00 14.29
N ALA A 150 -0.68 -2.23 15.37
CA ALA A 150 -0.89 -0.80 15.37
C ALA A 150 0.01 -0.11 14.33
N ALA A 151 -0.56 0.18 13.17
CA ALA A 151 -0.14 1.39 12.47
C ALA A 151 -0.40 2.58 13.42
N PRO A 152 0.42 3.64 13.42
CA PRO A 152 0.19 4.81 14.26
C PRO A 152 -1.28 5.23 14.11
N ASP A 153 -1.95 5.47 15.25
CA ASP A 153 -3.38 5.74 15.37
C ASP A 153 -3.90 6.67 14.27
N ALA A 154 -4.29 6.10 13.15
CA ALA A 154 -5.04 6.82 12.14
C ALA A 154 -6.48 6.89 12.66
N GLY A 155 -6.88 8.04 13.19
CA GLY A 155 -8.25 8.30 13.62
C GLY A 155 -9.27 7.99 12.51
N PRO A 156 -10.55 7.86 12.84
CA PRO A 156 -11.60 7.66 11.87
C PRO A 156 -11.58 8.81 10.84
N GLY A 157 -11.29 8.50 9.58
CA GLY A 157 -11.20 9.49 8.51
C GLY A 157 -9.79 9.78 8.00
N SER A 158 -8.75 9.20 8.58
CA SER A 158 -7.37 9.38 8.12
C SER A 158 -7.01 8.46 6.98
N VAL A 159 -6.10 8.91 6.10
CA VAL A 159 -5.42 8.08 5.10
C VAL A 159 -3.93 8.06 5.38
N LEU A 160 -3.25 6.97 5.06
CA LEU A 160 -1.80 6.86 5.20
C LEU A 160 -1.13 7.26 3.89
N VAL A 161 -0.18 8.17 3.97
CA VAL A 161 0.59 8.69 2.82
C VAL A 161 2.08 8.48 2.99
N ALA A 162 2.79 8.32 1.88
CA ALA A 162 4.25 8.22 1.83
C ALA A 162 4.87 9.62 1.77
N VAL A 163 5.73 9.96 2.72
CA VAL A 163 6.40 11.27 2.79
C VAL A 163 7.84 11.12 3.32
N ASP A 164 8.66 12.14 3.11
CA ASP A 164 9.92 12.25 3.82
C ASP A 164 9.72 12.68 5.30
N PRO A 165 10.69 12.42 6.19
CA PRO A 165 10.56 12.74 7.63
C PRO A 165 10.30 14.22 7.92
N ALA A 166 10.86 15.15 7.13
CA ALA A 166 10.64 16.58 7.33
C ALA A 166 9.20 16.97 6.99
N THR A 167 8.65 16.41 5.91
CA THR A 167 7.25 16.57 5.55
C THR A 167 6.32 15.93 6.60
N ALA A 168 6.67 14.76 7.14
CA ALA A 168 5.92 14.13 8.22
C ALA A 168 5.82 15.04 9.46
N ALA A 169 6.93 15.68 9.84
CA ALA A 169 6.94 16.65 10.96
C ALA A 169 6.02 17.86 10.69
N ARG A 170 6.02 18.38 9.45
CA ARG A 170 5.11 19.49 9.06
C ARG A 170 3.65 19.04 9.09
N LEU A 171 3.34 17.84 8.64
CA LEU A 171 2.00 17.28 8.71
C LEU A 171 1.53 17.12 10.15
N ALA A 172 2.39 16.61 11.04
CA ALA A 172 2.09 16.48 12.47
C ALA A 172 1.81 17.86 13.13
N ALA A 173 2.59 18.89 12.78
CA ALA A 173 2.38 20.25 13.27
C ALA A 173 1.08 20.90 12.74
N ALA A 174 0.56 20.43 11.61
CA ALA A 174 -0.67 20.90 10.98
C ALA A 174 -1.90 20.00 11.28
N ALA A 175 -1.77 19.00 12.14
CA ALA A 175 -2.87 18.08 12.47
C ALA A 175 -4.15 18.83 12.88
N GLY A 176 -5.31 18.35 12.41
CA GLY A 176 -6.61 18.99 12.60
C GLY A 176 -6.87 20.24 11.76
N ARG A 177 -5.91 20.68 10.93
CA ARG A 177 -6.05 21.85 10.06
C ARG A 177 -5.72 21.57 8.60
N THR A 178 -5.59 20.31 8.24
CA THR A 178 -5.22 19.91 6.88
C THR A 178 -6.42 19.90 5.94
N VAL A 179 -6.17 20.23 4.70
CA VAL A 179 -7.07 20.04 3.56
C VAL A 179 -6.31 19.30 2.49
N VAL A 180 -6.92 18.30 1.88
CA VAL A 180 -6.30 17.53 0.79
C VAL A 180 -6.94 17.83 -0.55
N THR A 181 -6.13 17.81 -1.60
CA THR A 181 -6.58 17.90 -2.99
C THR A 181 -5.96 16.76 -3.79
N VAL A 182 -6.74 16.16 -4.69
CA VAL A 182 -6.27 15.08 -5.56
C VAL A 182 -5.58 15.68 -6.77
N ARG A 183 -4.42 15.11 -7.13
CA ARG A 183 -3.73 15.43 -8.39
C ARG A 183 -4.07 14.39 -9.46
N SER A 184 -4.39 14.88 -10.61
CA SER A 184 -4.51 14.09 -11.84
C SER A 184 -3.13 13.86 -12.49
#